data_8e9f0ad44e6249f7d6a2436df70b60fe
#
_entry.id   8e9f0ad44e6249f7d6a2436df70b60fe
#
_cell.length_a   1.000
_cell.length_b   1.000
_cell.length_c   1.000
_cell.angle_alpha   90.00
_cell.angle_beta   90.00
_cell.angle_gamma   90.00
#
_symmetry.space_group_name_H-M   'P 1'
#
loop_
_entity.id
_entity.type
_entity.pdbx_description
1 polymer ?
#
loop_
_entity_poly.entity_id
_entity_poly.type
_entity_poly.pdbx_seq_one_letter_code
_entity_poly.pdbx_strand_id
1 'polypeptide(L)'
;QRVQIAELLLSEPQHLSAEQILASLRSAGARVSKATVYNTLNLFASHGLIRQLTVDGARAWFDSNVVPHYHFHDEATGALTDVAVPDVEFSRLPPPPPGMEVAGIDLVIRLRKKL
;
A
#
# COMPACT_ATOMS: atom_id res chain seq x y z
N GLN A 1 13.27 -16.26 4.48
CA GLN A 1 12.89 -14.87 4.79
C GLN A 1 11.78 -14.37 3.85
N ARG A 2 11.89 -14.62 2.55
CA ARG A 2 10.84 -14.26 1.57
C ARG A 2 9.53 -14.95 1.86
N VAL A 3 9.57 -16.22 2.26
CA VAL A 3 8.38 -16.99 2.62
C VAL A 3 7.69 -16.38 3.83
N GLN A 4 8.45 -15.98 4.85
CA GLN A 4 7.90 -15.34 6.05
C GLN A 4 7.23 -14.01 5.72
N ILE A 5 7.83 -13.21 4.85
CA ILE A 5 7.25 -11.94 4.41
C ILE A 5 5.97 -12.19 3.61
N ALA A 6 5.97 -13.18 2.72
CA ALA A 6 4.79 -13.55 1.94
C ALA A 6 3.66 -14.06 2.84
N GLU A 7 3.96 -14.91 3.81
CA GLU A 7 2.97 -15.42 4.76
C GLU A 7 2.33 -14.29 5.55
N LEU A 8 3.12 -13.32 6.01
CA LEU A 8 2.61 -12.18 6.76
C LEU A 8 1.71 -11.28 5.91
N LEU A 9 2.16 -10.96 4.70
CA LEU A 9 1.49 -9.94 3.87
C LEU A 9 0.34 -10.50 3.05
N LEU A 10 0.47 -11.73 2.54
CA LEU A 10 -0.48 -12.33 1.61
C LEU A 10 -1.51 -13.22 2.29
N SER A 11 -1.46 -13.40 3.60
CA SER A 11 -2.42 -14.23 4.34
C SER A 11 -3.85 -13.69 4.26
N GLU A 12 -4.00 -12.38 4.18
CA GLU A 12 -5.28 -11.69 4.04
C GLU A 12 -5.06 -10.34 3.35
N PRO A 13 -6.10 -9.74 2.74
CA PRO A 13 -5.99 -8.38 2.22
C PRO A 13 -5.70 -7.40 3.34
N GLN A 14 -4.62 -6.63 3.21
CA GLN A 14 -4.18 -5.69 4.25
C GLN A 14 -3.20 -4.67 3.70
N HIS A 15 -3.01 -3.59 4.47
CA HIS A 15 -2.02 -2.55 4.22
C HIS A 15 -0.97 -2.62 5.33
N LEU A 16 0.30 -2.75 4.96
CA LEU A 16 1.40 -2.73 5.92
C LEU A 16 2.53 -1.86 5.39
N SER A 17 3.13 -1.08 6.28
CA SER A 17 4.39 -0.40 5.96
C SER A 17 5.54 -1.40 6.07
N ALA A 18 6.66 -1.08 5.42
CA ALA A 18 7.85 -1.90 5.53
C ALA A 18 8.33 -1.99 6.99
N GLU A 19 8.20 -0.91 7.75
CA GLU A 19 8.56 -0.86 9.17
C GLU A 19 7.67 -1.78 10.01
N GLN A 20 6.37 -1.84 9.73
CA GLN A 20 5.45 -2.75 10.42
C GLN A 20 5.77 -4.20 10.12
N ILE A 21 6.10 -4.52 8.87
CA ILE A 21 6.49 -5.87 8.46
C ILE A 21 7.78 -6.26 9.19
N LEU A 22 8.77 -5.39 9.19
CA LEU A 22 10.05 -5.63 9.87
C LEU A 22 9.85 -5.87 11.36
N ALA A 23 9.05 -5.03 12.02
CA ALA A 23 8.75 -5.16 13.45
C ALA A 23 8.04 -6.49 13.77
N SER A 24 7.05 -6.87 12.95
CA SER A 24 6.31 -8.12 13.12
C SER A 24 7.22 -9.34 12.98
N LEU A 25 8.11 -9.35 11.98
CA LEU A 25 9.05 -10.45 11.77
C LEU A 25 10.04 -10.57 12.93
N ARG A 26 10.58 -9.46 13.40
CA ARG A 26 11.53 -9.43 14.52
C ARG A 26 10.87 -9.85 15.83
N SER A 27 9.63 -9.45 16.05
CA SER A 27 8.85 -9.88 17.22
C SER A 27 8.59 -11.38 17.23
N ALA A 28 8.49 -11.98 16.04
CA ALA A 28 8.35 -13.44 15.89
C ALA A 28 9.69 -14.19 15.95
N GLY A 29 10.80 -13.49 16.23
CA GLY A 29 12.12 -14.09 16.35
C GLY A 29 12.92 -14.20 15.06
N ALA A 30 12.41 -13.67 13.95
CA ALA A 30 13.12 -13.71 12.69
C ALA A 30 14.32 -12.76 12.70
N ARG A 31 15.44 -13.22 12.15
CA ARG A 31 16.63 -12.40 11.93
C ARG A 31 16.60 -11.90 10.49
N VAL A 32 16.08 -10.71 10.31
CA VAL A 32 15.92 -10.11 8.99
C VAL A 32 16.39 -8.66 9.02
N SER A 33 17.10 -8.25 7.97
CA SER A 33 17.53 -6.87 7.81
C SER A 33 16.46 -6.03 7.14
N LYS A 34 16.50 -4.74 7.38
CA LYS A 34 15.65 -3.78 6.70
C LYS A 34 15.80 -3.87 5.17
N ALA A 35 17.04 -3.99 4.69
CA ALA A 35 17.33 -4.12 3.27
C ALA A 35 16.67 -5.35 2.66
N THR A 36 16.70 -6.50 3.36
CA THR A 36 16.03 -7.71 2.88
C THR A 36 14.53 -7.54 2.77
N VAL A 37 13.89 -6.89 3.74
CA VAL A 37 12.46 -6.61 3.71
C VAL A 37 12.11 -5.74 2.49
N TYR A 38 12.80 -4.62 2.31
CA TYR A 38 12.56 -3.72 1.18
C TYR A 38 12.79 -4.40 -0.17
N ASN A 39 13.90 -5.15 -0.31
CA ASN A 39 14.19 -5.86 -1.56
C ASN A 39 13.12 -6.89 -1.90
N THR A 40 12.63 -7.62 -0.89
CA THR A 40 11.57 -8.61 -1.08
C THR A 40 10.25 -7.96 -1.47
N LEU A 41 9.88 -6.86 -0.80
CA LEU A 41 8.66 -6.13 -1.11
C LEU A 41 8.69 -5.53 -2.51
N ASN A 42 9.83 -4.97 -2.91
CA ASN A 42 10.00 -4.45 -4.26
C ASN A 42 9.90 -5.55 -5.32
N LEU A 43 10.43 -6.74 -5.03
CA LEU A 43 10.30 -7.90 -5.91
C LEU A 43 8.83 -8.30 -6.06
N PHE A 44 8.08 -8.39 -4.95
CA PHE A 44 6.67 -8.73 -4.98
C PHE A 44 5.85 -7.70 -5.75
N ALA A 45 6.14 -6.41 -5.56
CA ALA A 45 5.46 -5.34 -6.28
C ALA A 45 5.74 -5.42 -7.78
N SER A 46 6.99 -5.72 -8.18
CA SER A 46 7.37 -5.85 -9.59
C SER A 46 6.66 -7.01 -10.28
N HIS A 47 6.26 -8.04 -9.53
CA HIS A 47 5.49 -9.18 -10.04
C HIS A 47 3.97 -9.02 -9.89
N GLY A 48 3.50 -7.87 -9.44
CA GLY A 48 2.07 -7.60 -9.30
C GLY A 48 1.38 -8.32 -8.14
N LEU A 49 2.14 -8.90 -7.21
CA LEU A 49 1.59 -9.60 -6.05
C LEU A 49 1.07 -8.63 -4.98
N ILE A 50 1.63 -7.44 -4.93
CA ILE A 50 1.26 -6.36 -4.02
C ILE A 50 1.37 -5.03 -4.75
N ARG A 51 0.78 -3.97 -4.19
CA ARG A 51 0.90 -2.60 -4.68
C ARG A 51 1.64 -1.76 -3.66
N GLN A 52 2.56 -0.94 -4.15
CA GLN A 52 3.20 0.08 -3.32
C GLN A 52 2.37 1.36 -3.39
N LEU A 53 2.10 1.95 -2.23
CA LEU A 53 1.35 3.20 -2.09
C LEU A 53 2.24 4.25 -1.44
N THR A 54 2.17 5.46 -1.97
CA THR A 54 2.80 6.63 -1.35
C THR A 54 1.69 7.53 -0.82
N VAL A 55 1.53 7.55 0.50
CA VAL A 55 0.48 8.31 1.17
C VAL A 55 1.05 9.62 1.73
N ASP A 56 2.25 9.54 2.28
CA ASP A 56 3.04 10.68 2.68
C ASP A 56 4.48 10.49 2.21
N GLY A 57 5.31 11.52 2.26
CA GLY A 57 6.68 11.47 1.75
C GLY A 57 7.65 10.64 2.59
N ALA A 58 7.24 10.15 3.75
CA ALA A 58 8.12 9.53 4.73
C ALA A 58 7.99 8.02 4.84
N ARG A 59 6.89 7.44 4.38
CA ARG A 59 6.58 6.02 4.62
C ARG A 59 6.02 5.34 3.37
N ALA A 60 6.63 4.21 3.01
CA ALA A 60 6.12 3.35 1.95
C ALA A 60 5.14 2.33 2.54
N TRP A 61 3.95 2.25 1.95
CA TRP A 61 2.93 1.28 2.29
C TRP A 61 2.83 0.23 1.19
N PHE A 62 2.54 -0.99 1.60
CA PHE A 62 2.36 -2.11 0.68
C PHE A 62 1.00 -2.74 0.91
N ASP A 63 0.25 -2.91 -0.17
CA ASP A 63 -1.12 -3.38 -0.14
C ASP A 63 -1.21 -4.72 -0.87
N SER A 64 -1.65 -5.75 -0.16
CA SER A 64 -1.86 -7.07 -0.75
C SER A 64 -3.18 -7.20 -1.51
N ASN A 65 -4.07 -6.22 -1.37
CA ASN A 65 -5.29 -6.15 -2.16
C ASN A 65 -4.98 -5.48 -3.50
N VAL A 66 -4.88 -6.29 -4.56
CA VAL A 66 -4.58 -5.79 -5.92
C VAL A 66 -5.84 -5.44 -6.72
N VAL A 67 -7.03 -5.64 -6.14
CA VAL A 67 -8.27 -5.14 -6.73
C VAL A 67 -8.27 -3.62 -6.64
N PRO A 68 -8.63 -2.89 -7.71
CA PRO A 68 -8.63 -1.43 -7.68
C PRO A 68 -9.52 -0.89 -6.55
N HIS A 69 -8.97 0.01 -5.74
CA HIS A 69 -9.67 0.66 -4.65
C HIS A 69 -8.95 1.95 -4.27
N TYR A 70 -9.64 2.81 -3.51
CA TYR A 70 -9.09 4.05 -2.95
C TYR A 70 -8.90 3.87 -1.44
N HIS A 71 -8.42 4.90 -0.76
CA HIS A 71 -8.09 4.81 0.65
C HIS A 71 -8.52 6.03 1.43
N PHE A 72 -9.00 5.81 2.67
CA PHE A 72 -8.96 6.81 3.73
C PHE A 72 -7.62 6.69 4.46
N HIS A 73 -7.01 7.80 4.78
CA HIS A 73 -5.81 7.87 5.62
C HIS A 73 -6.07 8.72 6.85
N ASP A 74 -6.09 8.10 8.02
CA ASP A 74 -6.21 8.81 9.29
C ASP A 74 -4.85 9.42 9.63
N GLU A 75 -4.77 10.75 9.59
CA GLU A 75 -3.51 11.47 9.81
C GLU A 75 -3.00 11.35 11.26
N ALA A 76 -3.90 11.09 12.22
CA ALA A 76 -3.52 10.95 13.62
C ALA A 76 -2.95 9.57 13.95
N THR A 77 -3.53 8.52 13.40
CA THR A 77 -3.13 7.13 13.71
C THR A 77 -2.26 6.51 12.63
N GLY A 78 -2.27 7.06 11.42
CA GLY A 78 -1.62 6.49 10.25
C GLY A 78 -2.39 5.33 9.62
N ALA A 79 -3.58 5.01 10.11
CA ALA A 79 -4.37 3.89 9.60
C ALA A 79 -4.87 4.15 8.18
N LEU A 80 -4.81 3.12 7.33
CA LEU A 80 -5.39 3.10 6.00
C LEU A 80 -6.60 2.17 5.99
N THR A 81 -7.70 2.65 5.42
CA THR A 81 -8.91 1.84 5.18
C THR A 81 -9.35 1.97 3.74
N ASP A 82 -9.94 0.90 3.20
CA ASP A 82 -10.34 0.85 1.80
C ASP A 82 -11.61 1.65 1.54
N VAL A 83 -11.63 2.30 0.38
CA VAL A 83 -12.82 2.93 -0.20
C VAL A 83 -13.05 2.28 -1.55
N ALA A 84 -14.22 1.71 -1.75
CA ALA A 84 -14.55 1.05 -3.00
C ALA A 84 -14.58 2.06 -4.17
N VAL A 85 -14.08 1.67 -5.33
CA VAL A 85 -14.05 2.53 -6.51
C VAL A 85 -15.43 3.10 -6.86
N PRO A 86 -16.56 2.33 -6.82
CA PRO A 86 -17.87 2.87 -7.10
C PRO A 86 -18.36 3.96 -6.13
N ASP A 87 -17.76 4.07 -4.94
CA ASP A 87 -18.14 5.10 -3.96
C ASP A 87 -17.55 6.47 -4.26
N VAL A 88 -16.69 6.56 -5.29
CA VAL A 88 -16.06 7.81 -5.72
C VAL A 88 -16.36 8.02 -7.19
N GLU A 89 -16.91 9.17 -7.53
CA GLU A 89 -17.18 9.55 -8.92
C GLU A 89 -16.32 10.74 -9.31
N PHE A 90 -15.73 10.65 -10.50
CA PHE A 90 -15.04 11.78 -11.11
C PHE A 90 -15.95 12.37 -12.19
N SER A 91 -16.36 13.60 -12.01
CA SER A 91 -17.19 14.29 -13.00
C SER A 91 -16.40 14.61 -14.29
N ARG A 92 -15.09 14.68 -14.17
CA ARG A 92 -14.22 15.03 -15.29
C ARG A 92 -12.80 14.60 -15.03
N LEU A 93 -12.20 13.91 -16.00
CA LEU A 93 -10.77 13.59 -16.00
C LEU A 93 -10.15 14.20 -17.27
N PRO A 94 -8.94 14.78 -17.17
CA PRO A 94 -8.27 15.28 -18.36
C PRO A 94 -7.85 14.09 -19.26
N PRO A 95 -7.85 14.27 -20.57
CA PRO A 95 -7.36 13.24 -21.48
C PRO A 95 -5.85 13.07 -21.28
N PRO A 96 -5.31 11.86 -21.45
CA PRO A 96 -3.86 11.68 -21.40
C PRO A 96 -3.18 12.36 -22.60
N PRO A 97 -1.89 12.69 -22.49
CA PRO A 97 -1.12 13.20 -23.63
C PRO A 97 -1.10 12.21 -24.80
N PRO A 98 -0.88 12.69 -26.03
CA PRO A 98 -0.81 11.81 -27.22
C PRO A 98 0.20 10.68 -27.02
N GLY A 99 -0.19 9.47 -27.40
CA GLY A 99 0.65 8.28 -27.28
C GLY A 99 0.71 7.69 -25.86
N MET A 100 -0.04 8.25 -24.92
CA MET A 100 -0.08 7.80 -23.53
C MET A 100 -1.47 7.30 -23.19
N GLU A 101 -1.55 6.39 -22.24
CA GLU A 101 -2.81 5.92 -21.66
C GLU A 101 -2.74 5.98 -20.13
N VAL A 102 -3.89 6.06 -19.49
CA VAL A 102 -3.95 6.07 -18.03
C VAL A 102 -3.71 4.66 -17.51
N ALA A 103 -2.63 4.46 -16.76
CA ALA A 103 -2.31 3.17 -16.14
C ALA A 103 -3.13 2.92 -14.88
N GLY A 104 -3.56 3.97 -14.20
CA GLY A 104 -4.36 3.86 -12.98
C GLY A 104 -4.56 5.21 -12.31
N ILE A 105 -5.39 5.23 -11.30
CA ILE A 105 -5.65 6.41 -10.48
C ILE A 105 -5.50 6.00 -9.03
N ASP A 106 -4.64 6.70 -8.31
CA ASP A 106 -4.50 6.55 -6.87
C ASP A 106 -5.17 7.75 -6.20
N LEU A 107 -6.01 7.48 -5.21
CA LEU A 107 -6.73 8.53 -4.50
C LEU A 107 -6.70 8.23 -3.01
N VAL A 108 -6.24 9.21 -2.23
CA VAL A 108 -6.18 9.13 -0.78
C VAL A 108 -6.98 10.28 -0.20
N ILE A 109 -7.95 9.94 0.64
CA ILE A 109 -8.76 10.91 1.37
C ILE A 109 -8.18 10.98 2.78
N ARG A 110 -7.62 12.13 3.13
CA ARG A 110 -7.01 12.34 4.44
C ARG A 110 -8.06 12.71 5.46
N LEU A 111 -8.05 12.04 6.58
CA LEU A 111 -8.99 12.26 7.65
C LEU A 111 -8.30 12.88 8.87
N ARG A 112 -9.03 13.73 9.57
CA ARG A 112 -8.65 14.26 10.88
C ARG A 112 -9.91 14.35 11.73
N LYS A 113 -9.76 14.35 13.06
CA LYS A 113 -10.91 14.52 13.95
C LYS A 113 -11.54 15.89 13.75
N LYS A 114 -12.87 15.94 13.83
CA LYS A 114 -13.60 17.23 13.89
C LYS A 114 -13.21 17.97 15.17
N LEU A 115 -13.06 19.24 15.06
CA LEU A 115 -12.82 20.14 16.19
C LEU A 115 -14.10 20.34 17.01
#